data_18cd5f5202a252a0ecf52dd169e3f7b8
#
_entry.id   18cd5f5202a252a0ecf52dd169e3f7b8
#
_cell.length_a   1.000
_cell.length_b   1.000
_cell.length_c   1.000
_cell.angle_alpha   90.00
_cell.angle_beta   90.00
_cell.angle_gamma   90.00
#
_symmetry.space_group_name_H-M   'P 1'
#
loop_
_entity.id
_entity.type
_entity.pdbx_description
1 polymer ?
#
loop_
_entity_poly.entity_id
_entity_poly.type
_entity_poly.pdbx_seq_one_letter_code
_entity_poly.pdbx_strand_id
1 'polypeptide(L)'
;QSITLHGIKTFDQKRIDEAMVDAASIVCKSDCVLSYIFTQMIGGNEKILKKADSIVYEDSMGISAWVDGKRVLIGNRELMMNHNIEIPSKDYEKKFVKDGREVLYLANSGELTAIFVLSYAADPDIVDELGVLVDRDIGISVYTTDSNITPQKISELFDFPEDMVEIVPYKLHGQCDRLMAHKDRARAEIVYNGSLASKVRTLSGIITAKTSILLGVIPCVFLLPLLSPVVIILS
;
A
#
# COMPACT_ATOMS: atom_id res chain seq x y z
N GLN A 1 -2.79 -10.25 3.51
CA GLN A 1 -2.25 -9.89 2.19
C GLN A 1 -0.86 -10.48 2.04
N SER A 2 -0.61 -11.19 0.94
CA SER A 2 0.71 -11.69 0.58
C SER A 2 1.17 -11.09 -0.75
N ILE A 3 2.47 -10.81 -0.85
CA ILE A 3 3.10 -10.32 -2.06
C ILE A 3 4.13 -11.34 -2.49
N THR A 4 4.17 -11.63 -3.78
CA THR A 4 5.12 -12.59 -4.36
C THR A 4 5.92 -11.92 -5.46
N LEU A 5 7.26 -12.03 -5.39
CA LEU A 5 8.15 -11.64 -6.46
C LEU A 5 8.33 -12.83 -7.41
N HIS A 6 7.88 -12.68 -8.67
CA HIS A 6 7.97 -13.72 -9.70
C HIS A 6 9.27 -13.67 -10.48
N GLY A 7 9.87 -12.50 -10.57
CA GLY A 7 11.12 -12.34 -11.30
C GLY A 7 11.58 -10.89 -11.42
N ILE A 8 12.79 -10.76 -11.90
CA ILE A 8 13.45 -9.48 -12.18
C ILE A 8 13.94 -9.53 -13.62
N LYS A 9 13.55 -8.54 -14.42
CA LYS A 9 14.08 -8.34 -15.75
C LYS A 9 15.03 -7.15 -15.71
N THR A 10 16.32 -7.37 -15.93
CA THR A 10 17.31 -6.31 -16.08
C THR A 10 17.57 -5.99 -17.55
N PHE A 11 17.89 -4.76 -17.83
CA PHE A 11 18.27 -4.31 -19.15
C PHE A 11 19.79 -4.41 -19.39
N ASP A 12 20.55 -4.51 -18.29
CA ASP A 12 21.95 -4.89 -18.29
C ASP A 12 22.16 -6.02 -17.27
N GLN A 13 22.47 -7.24 -17.74
CA GLN A 13 22.64 -8.41 -16.89
C GLN A 13 23.80 -8.27 -15.87
N LYS A 14 24.80 -7.49 -16.21
CA LYS A 14 25.93 -7.25 -15.27
C LYS A 14 25.55 -6.42 -14.06
N ARG A 15 24.34 -5.83 -14.06
CA ARG A 15 23.88 -4.91 -13.02
C ARG A 15 22.71 -5.46 -12.19
N ILE A 16 22.43 -6.77 -12.26
CA ILE A 16 21.29 -7.35 -11.53
C ILE A 16 21.46 -7.16 -10.02
N ASP A 17 22.64 -7.46 -9.49
CA ASP A 17 22.91 -7.33 -8.05
C ASP A 17 22.84 -5.86 -7.61
N GLU A 18 23.36 -4.94 -8.44
CA GLU A 18 23.29 -3.50 -8.18
C GLU A 18 21.84 -3.02 -8.18
N ALA A 19 21.03 -3.46 -9.14
CA ALA A 19 19.61 -3.12 -9.22
C ALA A 19 18.84 -3.62 -7.99
N MET A 20 19.12 -4.85 -7.54
CA MET A 20 18.51 -5.41 -6.33
C MET A 20 18.84 -4.58 -5.09
N VAL A 21 20.12 -4.21 -4.92
CA VAL A 21 20.57 -3.41 -3.78
C VAL A 21 20.04 -1.99 -3.84
N ASP A 22 20.03 -1.35 -5.02
CA ASP A 22 19.49 0.00 -5.18
C ASP A 22 17.99 0.05 -4.81
N ALA A 23 17.20 -0.90 -5.32
CA ALA A 23 15.79 -1.01 -5.00
C ALA A 23 15.56 -1.27 -3.51
N ALA A 24 16.26 -2.24 -2.93
CA ALA A 24 16.16 -2.56 -1.51
C ALA A 24 16.57 -1.37 -0.62
N SER A 25 17.59 -0.59 -1.02
CA SER A 25 18.07 0.57 -0.26
C SER A 25 17.02 1.66 -0.11
N ILE A 26 16.08 1.77 -1.05
CA ILE A 26 14.96 2.70 -0.99
C ILE A 26 13.77 2.06 -0.28
N VAL A 27 13.35 0.88 -0.73
CA VAL A 27 12.11 0.23 -0.28
C VAL A 27 12.18 -0.18 1.20
N CYS A 28 13.32 -0.68 1.67
CA CYS A 28 13.48 -1.07 3.08
C CYS A 28 13.50 0.11 4.05
N LYS A 29 13.69 1.34 3.54
CA LYS A 29 13.59 2.58 4.34
C LYS A 29 12.20 3.22 4.29
N SER A 30 11.36 2.77 3.38
CA SER A 30 9.97 3.17 3.31
C SER A 30 9.14 2.18 4.11
N ASP A 31 8.17 2.65 4.89
CA ASP A 31 7.20 1.79 5.58
C ASP A 31 6.23 1.17 4.57
N CYS A 32 6.79 0.39 3.64
CA CYS A 32 6.06 -0.23 2.54
C CYS A 32 5.99 -1.75 2.76
N VAL A 33 4.85 -2.34 2.44
CA VAL A 33 4.66 -3.81 2.47
C VAL A 33 5.66 -4.55 1.58
N LEU A 34 6.21 -3.87 0.57
CA LEU A 34 7.26 -4.39 -0.29
C LEU A 34 8.60 -4.58 0.43
N SER A 35 8.85 -3.89 1.55
CA SER A 35 10.14 -3.96 2.26
C SER A 35 10.50 -5.38 2.67
N TYR A 36 9.52 -6.19 3.08
CA TYR A 36 9.76 -7.60 3.39
C TYR A 36 10.32 -8.39 2.21
N ILE A 37 9.70 -8.24 1.01
CA ILE A 37 10.13 -8.93 -0.21
C ILE A 37 11.53 -8.49 -0.63
N PHE A 38 11.80 -7.18 -0.57
CA PHE A 38 13.12 -6.65 -0.94
C PHE A 38 14.20 -7.04 0.07
N THR A 39 13.87 -7.13 1.36
CA THR A 39 14.78 -7.69 2.38
C THR A 39 15.10 -9.17 2.10
N GLN A 40 14.09 -9.97 1.77
CA GLN A 40 14.34 -11.37 1.39
C GLN A 40 15.17 -11.49 0.11
N MET A 41 14.94 -10.63 -0.88
CA MET A 41 15.69 -10.62 -2.15
C MET A 41 17.21 -10.41 -1.93
N ILE A 42 17.59 -9.64 -0.93
CA ILE A 42 19.00 -9.43 -0.54
C ILE A 42 19.48 -10.42 0.52
N GLY A 43 18.74 -11.51 0.75
CA GLY A 43 19.09 -12.55 1.72
C GLY A 43 19.07 -12.09 3.17
N GLY A 44 18.31 -11.06 3.52
CA GLY A 44 18.27 -10.47 4.85
C GLY A 44 19.54 -9.70 5.24
N ASN A 45 20.46 -9.49 4.32
CA ASN A 45 21.72 -8.81 4.59
C ASN A 45 21.62 -7.31 4.47
N GLU A 46 21.03 -6.66 5.46
CA GLU A 46 20.85 -5.20 5.48
C GLU A 46 22.17 -4.40 5.44
N LYS A 47 23.31 -5.06 5.73
CA LYS A 47 24.63 -4.40 5.69
C LYS A 47 25.07 -3.99 4.28
N ILE A 48 24.49 -4.61 3.25
CA ILE A 48 24.80 -4.24 1.86
C ILE A 48 23.96 -3.08 1.36
N LEU A 49 22.93 -2.65 2.13
CA LEU A 49 22.11 -1.52 1.75
C LEU A 49 22.94 -0.24 1.68
N LYS A 50 22.75 0.47 0.59
CA LYS A 50 23.40 1.75 0.35
C LYS A 50 22.71 2.87 1.13
N LYS A 51 23.44 3.96 1.35
CA LYS A 51 22.86 5.15 1.95
C LYS A 51 21.85 5.77 0.98
N ALA A 52 20.59 5.85 1.38
CA ALA A 52 19.56 6.56 0.66
C ALA A 52 19.21 7.86 1.39
N ASP A 53 19.27 8.96 0.65
CA ASP A 53 18.97 10.31 1.12
C ASP A 53 17.88 10.95 0.26
N SER A 54 17.23 12.01 0.76
CA SER A 54 16.24 12.80 0.03
C SER A 54 15.15 11.95 -0.61
N ILE A 55 14.57 11.04 0.19
CA ILE A 55 13.48 10.19 -0.26
C ILE A 55 12.24 11.06 -0.46
N VAL A 56 11.71 11.04 -1.68
CA VAL A 56 10.49 11.77 -2.08
C VAL A 56 9.48 10.76 -2.59
N TYR A 57 8.29 10.82 -2.04
CA TYR A 57 7.16 10.01 -2.48
C TYR A 57 6.32 10.80 -3.48
N GLU A 58 6.01 10.18 -4.58
CA GLU A 58 5.13 10.74 -5.62
C GLU A 58 3.83 9.93 -5.59
N ASP A 59 2.74 10.60 -5.19
CA ASP A 59 1.45 9.95 -4.93
C ASP A 59 1.01 9.06 -6.08
N SER A 60 0.70 7.80 -5.77
CA SER A 60 0.27 6.76 -6.71
C SER A 60 1.28 6.40 -7.81
N MET A 61 2.49 6.96 -7.78
CA MET A 61 3.51 6.73 -8.79
C MET A 61 4.73 5.98 -8.28
N GLY A 62 5.19 6.29 -7.06
CA GLY A 62 6.35 5.60 -6.48
C GLY A 62 7.26 6.53 -5.69
N ILE A 63 8.54 6.19 -5.67
CA ILE A 63 9.55 6.82 -4.82
C ILE A 63 10.75 7.24 -5.66
N SER A 64 11.24 8.45 -5.42
CA SER A 64 12.55 8.91 -5.87
C SER A 64 13.48 9.14 -4.68
N ALA A 65 14.77 8.81 -4.83
CA ALA A 65 15.76 9.01 -3.79
C ALA A 65 17.16 9.20 -4.38
N TRP A 66 18.09 9.69 -3.58
CA TRP A 66 19.52 9.66 -3.89
C TRP A 66 20.15 8.47 -3.16
N VAL A 67 20.74 7.54 -3.91
CA VAL A 67 21.42 6.35 -3.40
C VAL A 67 22.89 6.44 -3.80
N ASP A 68 23.77 6.60 -2.82
CA ASP A 68 25.20 6.83 -3.04
C ASP A 68 25.51 7.91 -4.10
N GLY A 69 24.78 9.03 -4.03
CA GLY A 69 24.97 10.18 -4.95
C GLY A 69 24.38 9.97 -6.34
N LYS A 70 23.65 8.89 -6.58
CA LYS A 70 22.93 8.63 -7.84
C LYS A 70 21.43 8.77 -7.61
N ARG A 71 20.71 9.38 -8.54
CA ARG A 71 19.27 9.43 -8.48
C ARG A 71 18.65 8.10 -8.87
N VAL A 72 17.88 7.51 -7.99
CA VAL A 72 17.20 6.23 -8.20
C VAL A 72 15.70 6.45 -8.07
N LEU A 73 14.94 5.89 -8.98
CA LEU A 73 13.48 5.92 -9.05
C LEU A 73 12.97 4.49 -8.97
N ILE A 74 11.95 4.26 -8.14
CA ILE A 74 11.24 2.98 -8.09
C ILE A 74 9.73 3.23 -8.06
N GLY A 75 9.00 2.67 -9.01
CA GLY A 75 7.56 2.93 -9.12
C GLY A 75 6.96 2.39 -10.41
N ASN A 76 5.77 2.89 -10.72
CA ASN A 76 5.03 2.50 -11.91
C ASN A 76 5.52 3.23 -13.19
N ARG A 77 4.86 2.92 -14.30
CA ARG A 77 5.15 3.52 -15.62
C ARG A 77 5.05 5.06 -15.59
N GLU A 78 4.08 5.60 -14.86
CA GLU A 78 3.82 7.04 -14.82
C GLU A 78 4.96 7.80 -14.15
N LEU A 79 5.54 7.26 -13.05
CA LEU A 79 6.75 7.80 -12.45
C LEU A 79 7.88 7.91 -13.46
N MET A 80 8.13 6.85 -14.23
CA MET A 80 9.21 6.84 -15.24
C MET A 80 8.98 7.90 -16.31
N MET A 81 7.75 8.00 -16.80
CA MET A 81 7.39 9.01 -17.84
C MET A 81 7.56 10.44 -17.32
N ASN A 82 7.12 10.72 -16.09
CA ASN A 82 7.23 12.06 -15.48
C ASN A 82 8.69 12.49 -15.28
N HIS A 83 9.58 11.52 -15.11
CA HIS A 83 11.01 11.76 -14.98
C HIS A 83 11.81 11.60 -16.29
N ASN A 84 11.10 11.51 -17.43
CA ASN A 84 11.69 11.35 -18.76
C ASN A 84 12.61 10.12 -18.89
N ILE A 85 12.27 9.04 -18.20
CA ILE A 85 12.96 7.76 -18.34
C ILE A 85 12.38 7.03 -19.56
N GLU A 86 13.25 6.62 -20.46
CA GLU A 86 12.84 5.79 -21.59
C GLU A 86 12.44 4.39 -21.11
N ILE A 87 11.21 4.00 -21.41
CA ILE A 87 10.63 2.73 -20.97
C ILE A 87 10.09 1.93 -22.17
N PRO A 88 10.06 0.59 -22.06
CA PRO A 88 9.50 -0.25 -23.11
C PRO A 88 8.04 0.07 -23.41
N SER A 89 7.60 -0.30 -24.61
CA SER A 89 6.19 -0.15 -25.01
C SER A 89 5.24 -0.91 -24.06
N LYS A 90 3.98 -0.47 -24.00
CA LYS A 90 2.95 -1.21 -23.25
C LYS A 90 2.79 -2.65 -23.72
N ASP A 91 3.01 -2.95 -24.99
CA ASP A 91 2.94 -4.33 -25.51
C ASP A 91 4.09 -5.20 -25.00
N TYR A 92 5.25 -4.62 -24.75
CA TYR A 92 6.34 -5.32 -24.07
C TYR A 92 5.99 -5.62 -22.62
N GLU A 93 5.40 -4.66 -21.92
CA GLU A 93 4.96 -4.78 -20.53
C GLU A 93 3.89 -5.87 -20.36
N LYS A 94 2.94 -5.98 -21.29
CA LYS A 94 1.90 -7.03 -21.29
C LYS A 94 2.45 -8.47 -21.19
N LYS A 95 3.73 -8.69 -21.53
CA LYS A 95 4.37 -10.00 -21.39
C LYS A 95 4.57 -10.39 -19.93
N PHE A 96 4.67 -9.41 -19.04
CA PHE A 96 4.91 -9.58 -17.61
C PHE A 96 3.63 -9.45 -16.79
N VAL A 97 2.70 -8.60 -17.23
CA VAL A 97 1.41 -8.31 -16.58
C VAL A 97 0.37 -9.35 -17.04
N LYS A 98 0.59 -10.62 -16.69
CA LYS A 98 -0.34 -11.70 -16.91
C LYS A 98 -0.75 -12.31 -15.58
N ASP A 99 -1.91 -12.91 -15.52
CA ASP A 99 -2.40 -13.64 -14.35
C ASP A 99 -2.41 -12.79 -13.06
N GLY A 100 -2.83 -11.52 -13.17
CA GLY A 100 -2.92 -10.59 -12.04
C GLY A 100 -1.58 -10.06 -11.53
N ARG A 101 -0.50 -10.24 -12.33
CA ARG A 101 0.82 -9.69 -12.00
C ARG A 101 0.89 -8.21 -12.31
N GLU A 102 1.72 -7.51 -11.56
CA GLU A 102 2.04 -6.09 -11.73
C GLU A 102 3.53 -5.92 -11.95
N VAL A 103 3.90 -4.78 -12.51
CA VAL A 103 5.30 -4.41 -12.72
C VAL A 103 5.67 -3.21 -11.87
N LEU A 104 6.90 -3.24 -11.38
CA LEU A 104 7.53 -2.12 -10.69
C LEU A 104 8.85 -1.81 -11.40
N TYR A 105 8.99 -0.60 -11.89
CA TYR A 105 10.16 -0.14 -12.62
C TYR A 105 11.21 0.40 -11.67
N LEU A 106 12.49 0.15 -12.00
CA LEU A 106 13.64 0.76 -11.35
C LEU A 106 14.46 1.51 -12.39
N ALA A 107 14.75 2.77 -12.14
CA ALA A 107 15.67 3.55 -12.91
C ALA A 107 16.80 4.11 -12.03
N ASN A 108 18.00 4.19 -12.59
CA ASN A 108 19.17 4.76 -11.92
C ASN A 108 19.87 5.72 -12.87
N SER A 109 20.16 6.93 -12.41
CA SER A 109 20.88 7.97 -13.17
C SER A 109 20.26 8.31 -14.53
N GLY A 110 18.91 8.28 -14.61
CA GLY A 110 18.17 8.61 -15.83
C GLY A 110 17.94 7.45 -16.79
N GLU A 111 18.40 6.24 -16.47
CA GLU A 111 18.25 5.06 -17.32
C GLU A 111 17.42 3.98 -16.62
N LEU A 112 16.56 3.30 -17.38
CA LEU A 112 15.82 2.14 -16.89
C LEU A 112 16.80 0.99 -16.63
N THR A 113 16.81 0.51 -15.39
CA THR A 113 17.73 -0.54 -14.94
C THR A 113 17.07 -1.91 -14.86
N ALA A 114 15.86 -1.96 -14.28
CA ALA A 114 15.16 -3.22 -14.06
C ALA A 114 13.63 -3.06 -14.03
N ILE A 115 12.96 -4.19 -14.21
CA ILE A 115 11.53 -4.38 -13.95
C ILE A 115 11.41 -5.54 -12.96
N PHE A 116 10.73 -5.31 -11.85
CA PHE A 116 10.31 -6.34 -10.92
C PHE A 116 8.89 -6.77 -11.26
N VAL A 117 8.64 -8.07 -11.28
CA VAL A 117 7.31 -8.64 -11.56
C VAL A 117 6.75 -9.19 -10.26
N LEU A 118 5.65 -8.62 -9.81
CA LEU A 118 5.03 -8.90 -8.52
C LEU A 118 3.61 -9.42 -8.71
N SER A 119 3.07 -10.13 -7.73
CA SER A 119 1.64 -10.36 -7.60
C SER A 119 1.21 -10.15 -6.16
N TYR A 120 -0.05 -9.79 -6.01
CA TYR A 120 -0.69 -9.53 -4.73
C TYR A 120 -1.81 -10.56 -4.54
N ALA A 121 -1.93 -11.09 -3.33
CA ALA A 121 -3.04 -11.96 -2.97
C ALA A 121 -3.70 -11.46 -1.70
N ALA A 122 -5.02 -11.40 -1.71
CA ALA A 122 -5.81 -11.08 -0.54
C ALA A 122 -5.84 -12.28 0.42
N ASP A 123 -5.98 -11.98 1.70
CA ASP A 123 -6.35 -12.97 2.69
C ASP A 123 -7.88 -13.17 2.61
N PRO A 124 -8.37 -14.40 2.38
CA PRO A 124 -9.81 -14.65 2.27
C PRO A 124 -10.61 -14.17 3.49
N ASP A 125 -10.05 -14.31 4.68
CA ASP A 125 -10.71 -13.84 5.90
C ASP A 125 -10.93 -12.32 5.89
N ILE A 126 -10.04 -11.56 5.23
CA ILE A 126 -10.19 -10.11 5.10
C ILE A 126 -11.27 -9.77 4.09
N VAL A 127 -11.37 -10.52 2.99
CA VAL A 127 -12.41 -10.33 1.97
C VAL A 127 -13.80 -10.43 2.61
N ASP A 128 -14.03 -11.50 3.36
CA ASP A 128 -15.32 -11.73 4.04
C ASP A 128 -15.67 -10.58 5.02
N GLU A 129 -14.69 -10.14 5.80
CA GLU A 129 -14.91 -9.08 6.79
C GLU A 129 -15.11 -7.70 6.15
N LEU A 130 -14.44 -7.41 5.04
CA LEU A 130 -14.64 -6.16 4.31
C LEU A 130 -16.03 -6.10 3.67
N GLY A 131 -16.60 -7.24 3.24
CA GLY A 131 -17.98 -7.32 2.76
C GLY A 131 -19.01 -6.76 3.75
N VAL A 132 -18.77 -6.93 5.05
CA VAL A 132 -19.63 -6.35 6.10
C VAL A 132 -19.60 -4.82 6.10
N LEU A 133 -18.52 -4.20 5.69
CA LEU A 133 -18.42 -2.73 5.57
C LEU A 133 -19.21 -2.23 4.35
N VAL A 134 -19.14 -2.96 3.25
CA VAL A 134 -19.93 -2.67 2.02
C VAL A 134 -21.42 -2.67 2.33
N ASP A 135 -21.91 -3.69 3.02
CA ASP A 135 -23.31 -3.81 3.44
C ASP A 135 -23.81 -2.63 4.29
N ARG A 136 -22.90 -1.83 4.81
CA ARG A 136 -23.16 -0.69 5.68
C ARG A 136 -22.82 0.65 5.09
N ASP A 137 -22.45 0.67 3.82
CA ASP A 137 -22.03 1.88 3.10
C ASP A 137 -20.84 2.58 3.78
N ILE A 138 -19.84 1.77 4.24
CA ILE A 138 -18.62 2.27 4.88
C ILE A 138 -17.45 2.10 3.94
N GLY A 139 -16.88 3.22 3.48
CA GLY A 139 -15.66 3.25 2.69
C GLY A 139 -14.39 3.01 3.51
N ILE A 140 -13.31 2.73 2.81
CA ILE A 140 -11.98 2.52 3.41
C ILE A 140 -10.97 3.53 2.85
N SER A 141 -10.09 4.01 3.74
CA SER A 141 -8.89 4.77 3.33
C SER A 141 -7.67 3.89 3.53
N VAL A 142 -6.90 3.71 2.45
CA VAL A 142 -5.72 2.84 2.41
C VAL A 142 -4.46 3.69 2.53
N TYR A 143 -3.69 3.44 3.59
CA TYR A 143 -2.39 4.04 3.82
C TYR A 143 -1.31 3.16 3.17
N THR A 144 -0.67 3.63 2.12
CA THR A 144 0.37 2.88 1.42
C THR A 144 1.32 3.80 0.67
N THR A 145 2.55 3.35 0.47
CA THR A 145 3.56 3.95 -0.43
C THR A 145 3.81 3.08 -1.66
N ASP A 146 3.09 1.97 -1.80
CA ASP A 146 3.18 1.08 -2.95
C ASP A 146 2.33 1.62 -4.10
N SER A 147 2.98 1.96 -5.21
CA SER A 147 2.33 2.52 -6.40
C SER A 147 1.42 1.56 -7.15
N ASN A 148 1.52 0.26 -6.87
CA ASN A 148 0.65 -0.75 -7.45
C ASN A 148 -0.66 -0.92 -6.67
N ILE A 149 -0.74 -0.36 -5.46
CA ILE A 149 -1.95 -0.38 -4.67
C ILE A 149 -2.82 0.84 -5.04
N THR A 150 -3.80 0.59 -5.86
CA THR A 150 -4.77 1.57 -6.36
C THR A 150 -6.18 1.19 -5.89
N PRO A 151 -7.17 2.10 -5.95
CA PRO A 151 -8.56 1.74 -5.68
C PRO A 151 -9.04 0.54 -6.50
N GLN A 152 -8.71 0.52 -7.80
CA GLN A 152 -9.01 -0.61 -8.68
C GLN A 152 -8.34 -1.90 -8.19
N LYS A 153 -7.06 -1.87 -7.81
CA LYS A 153 -6.35 -3.06 -7.31
C LYS A 153 -6.96 -3.58 -6.01
N ILE A 154 -7.35 -2.70 -5.11
CA ILE A 154 -8.07 -3.08 -3.87
C ILE A 154 -9.41 -3.72 -4.21
N SER A 155 -10.17 -3.13 -5.15
CA SER A 155 -11.42 -3.70 -5.63
C SER A 155 -11.24 -5.12 -6.18
N GLU A 156 -10.25 -5.33 -7.05
CA GLU A 156 -9.93 -6.63 -7.63
C GLU A 156 -9.52 -7.67 -6.57
N LEU A 157 -8.73 -7.27 -5.57
CA LEU A 157 -8.19 -8.17 -4.55
C LEU A 157 -9.21 -8.55 -3.48
N PHE A 158 -10.07 -7.63 -3.09
CA PHE A 158 -10.91 -7.76 -1.91
C PHE A 158 -12.42 -7.78 -2.21
N ASP A 159 -12.79 -7.76 -3.49
CA ASP A 159 -14.22 -7.66 -3.93
C ASP A 159 -14.92 -6.47 -3.25
N PHE A 160 -14.23 -5.33 -3.19
CA PHE A 160 -14.69 -4.11 -2.53
C PHE A 160 -14.97 -3.02 -3.58
N PRO A 161 -16.09 -2.26 -3.50
CA PRO A 161 -16.42 -1.24 -4.50
C PRO A 161 -15.30 -0.19 -4.64
N GLU A 162 -14.86 0.06 -5.87
CA GLU A 162 -13.73 0.96 -6.16
C GLU A 162 -14.00 2.40 -5.68
N ASP A 163 -15.23 2.87 -5.83
CA ASP A 163 -15.69 4.20 -5.41
C ASP A 163 -15.77 4.38 -3.89
N MET A 164 -15.67 3.29 -3.13
CA MET A 164 -15.59 3.30 -1.68
C MET A 164 -14.15 3.17 -1.15
N VAL A 165 -13.14 3.18 -2.03
CA VAL A 165 -11.73 3.11 -1.68
C VAL A 165 -11.03 4.44 -1.94
N GLU A 166 -10.34 4.96 -0.95
CA GLU A 166 -9.48 6.13 -1.08
C GLU A 166 -8.03 5.77 -0.72
N ILE A 167 -7.07 6.14 -1.57
CA ILE A 167 -5.64 6.05 -1.21
C ILE A 167 -5.26 7.35 -0.49
N VAL A 168 -4.73 7.21 0.72
CA VAL A 168 -4.31 8.37 1.52
C VAL A 168 -3.13 9.06 0.84
N PRO A 169 -3.27 10.35 0.43
CA PRO A 169 -2.17 11.09 -0.17
C PRO A 169 -0.98 11.19 0.79
N TYR A 170 0.25 11.09 0.26
CA TYR A 170 1.46 11.10 1.08
C TYR A 170 1.57 12.31 2.01
N LYS A 171 1.13 13.49 1.57
CA LYS A 171 1.09 14.71 2.41
C LYS A 171 0.29 14.56 3.72
N LEU A 172 -0.63 13.58 3.77
CA LEU A 172 -1.44 13.28 4.94
C LEU A 172 -0.84 12.16 5.81
N HIS A 173 0.19 11.43 5.33
CA HIS A 173 0.79 10.31 6.06
C HIS A 173 1.26 10.74 7.45
N GLY A 174 1.96 11.88 7.57
CA GLY A 174 2.38 12.40 8.88
C GLY A 174 1.24 12.78 9.83
N GLN A 175 0.04 13.01 9.33
CA GLN A 175 -1.15 13.19 10.17
C GLN A 175 -1.70 11.83 10.60
N CYS A 176 -1.76 10.87 9.69
CA CYS A 176 -2.15 9.50 10.00
C CYS A 176 -1.22 8.88 11.04
N ASP A 177 0.11 9.04 10.88
CA ASP A 177 1.11 8.55 11.84
C ASP A 177 0.89 9.14 13.23
N ARG A 178 0.61 10.44 13.32
CA ARG A 178 0.28 11.09 14.59
C ARG A 178 -0.99 10.54 15.21
N LEU A 179 -2.03 10.33 14.42
CA LEU A 179 -3.28 9.73 14.89
C LEU A 179 -3.08 8.29 15.37
N MET A 180 -2.27 7.50 14.65
CA MET A 180 -1.94 6.12 15.04
C MET A 180 -1.00 6.07 16.25
N ALA A 181 -0.07 7.02 16.37
CA ALA A 181 0.87 7.11 17.50
C ALA A 181 0.22 7.66 18.78
N HIS A 182 -0.91 8.35 18.68
CA HIS A 182 -1.62 8.91 19.82
C HIS A 182 -2.19 7.81 20.70
N LYS A 183 -1.35 7.34 21.62
CA LYS A 183 -1.74 6.50 22.76
C LYS A 183 -2.46 7.30 23.85
N ASP A 184 -2.92 8.49 23.52
CA ASP A 184 -3.53 9.37 24.49
C ASP A 184 -4.85 8.82 24.97
N ARG A 185 -4.81 8.31 26.23
CA ARG A 185 -5.87 8.34 27.23
C ARG A 185 -7.33 8.15 26.76
N ALA A 186 -7.52 7.71 25.51
CA ALA A 186 -8.77 7.12 25.14
C ALA A 186 -8.97 5.96 26.12
N ARG A 187 -9.97 6.04 26.96
CA ARG A 187 -10.45 4.86 27.68
C ARG A 187 -10.60 3.82 26.60
N ALA A 188 -9.74 2.79 26.60
CA ALA A 188 -9.78 1.76 25.60
C ALA A 188 -11.17 1.14 25.70
N GLU A 189 -12.07 1.51 24.81
CA GLU A 189 -13.38 0.87 24.72
C GLU A 189 -13.18 -0.60 24.33
N ILE A 190 -12.09 -0.91 23.60
CA ILE A 190 -11.75 -2.25 23.15
C ILE A 190 -10.24 -2.42 23.10
N VAL A 191 -9.74 -3.49 23.72
CA VAL A 191 -8.37 -3.97 23.58
C VAL A 191 -8.36 -5.06 22.52
N TYR A 192 -7.54 -4.86 21.49
CA TYR A 192 -7.44 -5.75 20.37
C TYR A 192 -6.01 -6.35 20.25
N ASN A 193 -5.93 -7.65 20.10
CA ASN A 193 -4.70 -8.39 19.80
C ASN A 193 -5.02 -9.50 18.80
N GLY A 194 -4.66 -9.32 17.52
CA GLY A 194 -4.94 -10.31 16.49
C GLY A 194 -4.70 -9.84 15.05
N SER A 195 -5.13 -10.64 14.09
CA SER A 195 -4.98 -10.40 12.65
C SER A 195 -5.82 -9.19 12.17
N LEU A 196 -5.53 -8.69 10.96
CA LEU A 196 -6.29 -7.62 10.34
C LEU A 196 -7.78 -7.99 10.18
N ALA A 197 -8.08 -9.23 9.78
CA ALA A 197 -9.46 -9.73 9.68
C ALA A 197 -10.21 -9.62 11.01
N SER A 198 -9.57 -10.01 12.11
CA SER A 198 -10.14 -9.88 13.46
C SER A 198 -10.32 -8.41 13.87
N LYS A 199 -9.46 -7.47 13.42
CA LYS A 199 -9.67 -6.02 13.61
C LYS A 199 -10.94 -5.55 12.91
N VAL A 200 -11.10 -5.90 11.65
CA VAL A 200 -12.27 -5.50 10.85
C VAL A 200 -13.55 -6.08 11.47
N ARG A 201 -13.53 -7.35 11.87
CA ARG A 201 -14.65 -8.01 12.56
C ARG A 201 -15.05 -7.29 13.85
N THR A 202 -14.06 -6.93 14.67
CA THR A 202 -14.29 -6.20 15.92
C THR A 202 -14.91 -4.84 15.65
N LEU A 203 -14.36 -4.08 14.67
CA LEU A 203 -14.89 -2.77 14.29
C LEU A 203 -16.31 -2.87 13.74
N SER A 204 -16.61 -3.83 12.89
CA SER A 204 -17.96 -4.06 12.37
C SER A 204 -18.94 -4.42 13.46
N GLY A 205 -18.53 -5.21 14.44
CA GLY A 205 -19.31 -5.53 15.65
C GLY A 205 -19.64 -4.30 16.49
N ILE A 206 -18.67 -3.39 16.67
CA ILE A 206 -18.89 -2.12 17.40
C ILE A 206 -19.90 -1.24 16.67
N ILE A 207 -19.74 -1.10 15.34
CA ILE A 207 -20.66 -0.32 14.52
C ILE A 207 -22.06 -0.89 14.61
N THR A 208 -22.21 -2.23 14.55
CA THR A 208 -23.51 -2.91 14.72
C THR A 208 -24.11 -2.62 16.08
N ALA A 209 -23.32 -2.76 17.14
CA ALA A 209 -23.80 -2.53 18.50
C ALA A 209 -24.23 -1.06 18.70
N LYS A 210 -23.43 -0.10 18.22
CA LYS A 210 -23.79 1.33 18.29
C LYS A 210 -25.06 1.63 17.52
N THR A 211 -25.22 1.08 16.30
CA THR A 211 -26.43 1.26 15.49
C THR A 211 -27.64 0.63 16.14
N SER A 212 -27.52 -0.58 16.72
CA SER A 212 -28.60 -1.27 17.42
C SER A 212 -29.03 -0.53 18.69
N ILE A 213 -28.08 0.03 19.43
CA ILE A 213 -28.37 0.88 20.61
C ILE A 213 -29.08 2.15 20.16
N LEU A 214 -28.63 2.79 19.06
CA LEU A 214 -29.28 3.98 18.53
C LEU A 214 -30.72 3.71 18.11
N LEU A 215 -30.96 2.60 17.41
CA LEU A 215 -32.30 2.16 17.00
C LEU A 215 -33.18 1.75 18.20
N GLY A 216 -32.57 1.22 19.25
CA GLY A 216 -33.30 0.88 20.50
C GLY A 216 -33.64 2.08 21.39
N VAL A 217 -32.94 3.20 21.21
CA VAL A 217 -33.14 4.42 22.04
C VAL A 217 -34.03 5.45 21.34
N ILE A 218 -34.38 5.27 20.04
CA ILE A 218 -35.23 6.18 19.26
C ILE A 218 -36.71 5.84 19.26
N PRO A 219 -37.39 5.81 20.40
CA PRO A 219 -38.78 6.34 20.44
C PRO A 219 -38.87 7.76 20.99
N CYS A 220 -37.80 8.38 21.46
CA CYS A 220 -37.96 9.61 22.24
C CYS A 220 -37.15 10.85 21.84
N VAL A 221 -36.25 10.83 20.85
CA VAL A 221 -35.54 12.05 20.49
C VAL A 221 -35.36 12.16 18.98
N PHE A 222 -35.94 13.22 18.44
CA PHE A 222 -35.82 13.69 17.05
C PHE A 222 -34.37 13.85 16.59
N LEU A 223 -34.08 13.23 15.42
CA LEU A 223 -33.16 13.68 14.35
C LEU A 223 -31.98 14.59 14.75
N LEU A 224 -30.79 13.98 14.82
CA LEU A 224 -29.55 14.68 14.48
C LEU A 224 -28.78 13.86 13.43
N PRO A 225 -28.44 14.47 12.28
CA PRO A 225 -27.64 13.81 11.27
C PRO A 225 -26.17 13.93 11.67
N LEU A 226 -25.61 12.89 12.26
CA LEU A 226 -24.17 12.76 12.49
C LEU A 226 -23.75 11.32 12.25
N LEU A 227 -23.82 10.94 10.99
CA LEU A 227 -22.97 9.88 10.47
C LEU A 227 -21.64 10.53 10.13
N SER A 228 -20.73 10.58 11.10
CA SER A 228 -19.33 10.81 10.81
C SER A 228 -18.82 9.57 10.04
N PRO A 229 -18.20 9.72 8.88
CA PRO A 229 -17.60 8.60 8.18
C PRO A 229 -16.56 7.95 9.10
N VAL A 230 -16.67 6.65 9.31
CA VAL A 230 -15.64 5.88 10.00
C VAL A 230 -14.51 5.65 9.00
N VAL A 231 -13.39 6.33 9.20
CA VAL A 231 -12.18 6.11 8.42
C VAL A 231 -11.44 4.92 9.00
N ILE A 232 -11.30 3.85 8.22
CA ILE A 232 -10.47 2.70 8.56
C ILE A 232 -9.16 2.87 7.79
N ILE A 233 -8.07 3.07 8.51
CA ILE A 233 -6.73 3.14 7.94
C ILE A 233 -6.14 1.75 7.96
N LEU A 234 -5.91 1.18 6.77
CA LEU A 234 -5.23 -0.09 6.59
C LEU A 234 -3.76 0.19 6.25
N SER A 235 -2.84 -0.33 7.03
CA SER A 235 -1.39 -0.26 6.83
C SER A 235 -0.81 -1.63 6.52
#